data_8b9ad4fa28c0829516ca0fb777215db0
#
_entry.id   8b9ad4fa28c0829516ca0fb777215db0
#
_cell.length_a   1.000
_cell.length_b   1.000
_cell.length_c   1.000
_cell.angle_alpha   90.00
_cell.angle_beta   90.00
_cell.angle_gamma   90.00
#
_symmetry.space_group_name_H-M   'P 1'
#
loop_
_entity.id
_entity.type
_entity.pdbx_description
1 polymer ?
#
loop_
_entity_poly.entity_id
_entity_poly.type
_entity_poly.pdbx_seq_one_letter_code
_entity_poly.pdbx_strand_id
1 'polypeptide(L)'
;MSDDRLRMTPGPTAVPEAVRQAMGEPTPNPDLEPEFFEFYRGLTDKLERVYRAGDGTDGDRDVVVLGGEGILGLEAAVASLVGPGDRVLCLSNGIYGDGFTDFVENYGGEAVVSEVPWREPLDGNVVADVLDRHGEFDVATMVHCETPTGSLNDLEGILDVLGDHDVLSIVDAVSSLGGTPVPTGKIDVCLGASQKCLSAPPGLATCAVSDRAWKRMESVNNPSLYADLGPWRTAAEEEWFPYTHLSSNLYGLDAAVDLLLEEGLEDVFARHEAAARRCRERAAALGLEPYPTDEAACSPTVTALAVEGRATDLQRAVLEEQDVLLATGLGDLEDDILRIGHMGHNARVDRVDRAMDALEAVLS
;
A
#
# COMPACT_ATOMS: atom_id res chain seq x y z
N MET A 1 14.35 -13.80 -21.43
CA MET A 1 14.64 -13.46 -20.03
C MET A 1 14.66 -14.78 -19.28
N SER A 2 15.68 -15.03 -18.45
CA SER A 2 15.71 -16.27 -17.67
C SER A 2 14.52 -16.26 -16.70
N ASP A 3 13.78 -17.37 -16.64
CA ASP A 3 12.64 -17.55 -15.74
C ASP A 3 13.12 -17.67 -14.27
N ASP A 4 14.43 -17.72 -14.06
CA ASP A 4 15.09 -17.97 -12.77
C ASP A 4 15.50 -16.70 -11.99
N ARG A 5 15.31 -15.49 -12.57
CA ARG A 5 15.68 -14.26 -11.87
C ARG A 5 14.88 -14.06 -10.61
N LEU A 6 15.59 -13.92 -9.48
CA LEU A 6 14.96 -13.55 -8.22
C LEU A 6 14.67 -12.03 -8.22
N ARG A 7 13.39 -11.66 -8.09
CA ARG A 7 12.93 -10.27 -7.97
C ARG A 7 12.55 -10.00 -6.54
N MET A 8 13.38 -9.22 -5.83
CA MET A 8 13.13 -8.77 -4.46
C MET A 8 12.89 -7.26 -4.42
N THR A 9 12.09 -6.78 -5.38
CA THR A 9 11.68 -5.37 -5.43
C THR A 9 10.45 -5.14 -4.55
N PRO A 10 10.31 -3.96 -3.90
CA PRO A 10 9.17 -3.63 -3.05
C PRO A 10 7.95 -3.13 -3.84
N GLY A 11 7.62 -3.81 -4.94
CA GLY A 11 6.55 -3.53 -5.87
C GLY A 11 7.02 -2.90 -7.19
N PRO A 12 6.55 -3.44 -8.33
CA PRO A 12 5.82 -4.71 -8.45
C PRO A 12 6.62 -5.91 -7.91
N THR A 13 5.93 -6.78 -7.16
CA THR A 13 6.54 -7.99 -6.62
C THR A 13 6.48 -9.16 -7.60
N ALA A 14 7.04 -10.32 -7.24
CA ALA A 14 6.92 -11.53 -8.03
C ALA A 14 5.46 -12.03 -8.03
N VAL A 15 4.93 -12.32 -9.22
CA VAL A 15 3.57 -12.82 -9.41
C VAL A 15 3.60 -14.36 -9.42
N PRO A 16 2.82 -15.05 -8.57
CA PRO A 16 2.72 -16.51 -8.57
C PRO A 16 2.23 -17.07 -9.91
N GLU A 17 2.59 -18.32 -10.21
CA GLU A 17 2.19 -18.95 -11.48
C GLU A 17 0.67 -19.10 -11.59
N ALA A 18 -0.02 -19.48 -10.51
CA ALA A 18 -1.47 -19.60 -10.50
C ALA A 18 -2.17 -18.27 -10.88
N VAL A 19 -1.64 -17.15 -10.39
CA VAL A 19 -2.13 -15.80 -10.74
C VAL A 19 -1.93 -15.52 -12.23
N ARG A 20 -0.75 -15.82 -12.79
CA ARG A 20 -0.49 -15.65 -14.22
C ARG A 20 -1.39 -16.51 -15.09
N GLN A 21 -1.70 -17.74 -14.65
CA GLN A 21 -2.61 -18.65 -15.34
C GLN A 21 -4.05 -18.10 -15.32
N ALA A 22 -4.54 -17.64 -14.17
CA ALA A 22 -5.87 -17.04 -14.04
C ALA A 22 -6.10 -15.85 -14.99
N MET A 23 -5.07 -15.02 -15.20
CA MET A 23 -5.14 -13.89 -16.13
C MET A 23 -5.31 -14.30 -17.60
N GLY A 24 -4.97 -15.53 -17.95
CA GLY A 24 -5.11 -16.07 -19.30
C GLY A 24 -6.45 -16.77 -19.58
N GLU A 25 -7.28 -16.93 -18.56
CA GLU A 25 -8.59 -17.56 -18.72
C GLU A 25 -9.60 -16.66 -19.45
N PRO A 26 -10.53 -17.23 -20.23
CA PRO A 26 -11.63 -16.45 -20.80
C PRO A 26 -12.46 -15.78 -19.72
N THR A 27 -12.73 -14.49 -19.88
CA THR A 27 -13.54 -13.70 -18.93
C THR A 27 -14.84 -13.26 -19.59
N PRO A 28 -15.95 -13.17 -18.84
CA PRO A 28 -17.17 -12.52 -19.31
C PRO A 28 -16.93 -11.05 -19.67
N ASN A 29 -17.79 -10.48 -20.49
CA ASN A 29 -17.75 -9.07 -20.81
C ASN A 29 -18.15 -8.24 -19.57
N PRO A 30 -17.28 -7.33 -19.08
CA PRO A 30 -17.52 -6.61 -17.83
C PRO A 30 -18.67 -5.61 -17.88
N ASP A 31 -19.13 -5.23 -19.10
CA ASP A 31 -20.17 -4.21 -19.26
C ASP A 31 -21.53 -4.83 -19.59
N LEU A 32 -21.59 -6.13 -19.94
CA LEU A 32 -22.79 -6.72 -20.54
C LEU A 32 -23.23 -8.04 -19.90
N GLU A 33 -22.33 -8.81 -19.28
CA GLU A 33 -22.62 -10.16 -18.80
C GLU A 33 -22.78 -10.16 -17.28
N PRO A 34 -23.96 -10.54 -16.73
CA PRO A 34 -24.25 -10.55 -15.29
C PRO A 34 -23.25 -11.37 -14.49
N GLU A 35 -22.69 -12.43 -15.09
CA GLU A 35 -21.70 -13.30 -14.46
C GLU A 35 -20.43 -12.54 -14.04
N PHE A 36 -20.12 -11.44 -14.72
CA PHE A 36 -18.97 -10.61 -14.35
C PHE A 36 -19.24 -9.83 -13.03
N PHE A 37 -20.46 -9.34 -12.85
CA PHE A 37 -20.84 -8.64 -11.62
C PHE A 37 -20.93 -9.62 -10.44
N GLU A 38 -21.38 -10.86 -10.66
CA GLU A 38 -21.33 -11.91 -9.63
C GLU A 38 -19.88 -12.22 -9.21
N PHE A 39 -18.99 -12.34 -10.21
CA PHE A 39 -17.55 -12.51 -9.96
C PHE A 39 -16.97 -11.32 -9.19
N TYR A 40 -17.27 -10.07 -9.58
CA TYR A 40 -16.77 -8.87 -8.93
C TYR A 40 -17.22 -8.79 -7.46
N ARG A 41 -18.50 -9.09 -7.15
CA ARG A 41 -18.99 -9.19 -5.76
C ARG A 41 -18.21 -10.26 -4.98
N GLY A 42 -17.99 -11.43 -5.54
CA GLY A 42 -17.20 -12.47 -4.89
C GLY A 42 -15.75 -12.05 -4.60
N LEU A 43 -15.14 -11.28 -5.49
CA LEU A 43 -13.80 -10.72 -5.29
C LEU A 43 -13.79 -9.66 -4.16
N THR A 44 -14.77 -8.74 -4.16
CA THR A 44 -14.85 -7.70 -3.10
C THR A 44 -15.12 -8.32 -1.73
N ASP A 45 -15.98 -9.35 -1.62
CA ASP A 45 -16.20 -10.11 -0.39
C ASP A 45 -14.91 -10.78 0.14
N LYS A 46 -14.07 -11.30 -0.76
CA LYS A 46 -12.75 -11.85 -0.39
C LYS A 46 -11.80 -10.76 0.09
N LEU A 47 -11.75 -9.61 -0.59
CA LEU A 47 -10.92 -8.46 -0.21
C LEU A 47 -11.34 -7.88 1.14
N GLU A 48 -12.64 -7.82 1.47
CA GLU A 48 -13.10 -7.42 2.79
C GLU A 48 -12.44 -8.26 3.90
N ARG A 49 -12.29 -9.57 3.70
CA ARG A 49 -11.61 -10.44 4.66
C ARG A 49 -10.14 -10.08 4.82
N VAL A 50 -9.47 -9.63 3.74
CA VAL A 50 -8.08 -9.16 3.81
C VAL A 50 -7.99 -7.85 4.59
N TYR A 51 -8.90 -6.91 4.36
CA TYR A 51 -8.96 -5.63 5.07
C TYR A 51 -9.27 -5.78 6.55
N ARG A 52 -10.12 -6.75 6.93
CA ARG A 52 -10.51 -7.01 8.33
C ARG A 52 -9.48 -7.80 9.14
N ALA A 53 -8.46 -8.35 8.50
CA ALA A 53 -7.49 -9.18 9.19
C ALA A 53 -6.63 -8.38 10.18
N GLY A 54 -6.70 -8.75 11.44
CA GLY A 54 -5.93 -8.10 12.53
C GLY A 54 -6.54 -6.81 13.07
N ASP A 55 -7.73 -6.44 12.61
CA ASP A 55 -8.40 -5.20 12.94
C ASP A 55 -9.12 -5.24 14.31
N GLY A 56 -9.66 -6.41 14.69
CA GLY A 56 -10.38 -6.56 15.97
C GLY A 56 -11.64 -5.70 16.10
N THR A 57 -12.08 -5.00 15.05
CA THR A 57 -13.25 -4.13 15.03
C THR A 57 -14.37 -4.69 14.14
N ASP A 58 -15.64 -4.45 14.52
CA ASP A 58 -16.83 -4.89 13.79
C ASP A 58 -17.32 -3.85 12.74
N GLY A 59 -16.47 -2.88 12.38
CA GLY A 59 -16.87 -1.84 11.44
C GLY A 59 -17.00 -2.38 10.02
N ASP A 60 -18.22 -2.35 9.45
CA ASP A 60 -18.43 -2.67 8.05
C ASP A 60 -17.75 -1.64 7.15
N ARG A 61 -17.05 -2.13 6.11
CA ARG A 61 -16.41 -1.34 5.07
C ARG A 61 -16.80 -1.93 3.72
N ASP A 62 -17.33 -1.10 2.83
CA ASP A 62 -17.51 -1.53 1.45
C ASP A 62 -16.14 -1.55 0.76
N VAL A 63 -15.81 -2.61 0.05
CA VAL A 63 -14.59 -2.69 -0.72
C VAL A 63 -14.89 -2.51 -2.19
N VAL A 64 -14.18 -1.58 -2.83
CA VAL A 64 -14.26 -1.34 -4.27
C VAL A 64 -12.88 -1.51 -4.92
N VAL A 65 -12.87 -1.88 -6.20
CA VAL A 65 -11.64 -2.06 -6.98
C VAL A 65 -11.68 -1.14 -8.19
N LEU A 66 -10.67 -0.29 -8.32
CA LEU A 66 -10.52 0.64 -9.44
C LEU A 66 -9.55 0.07 -10.49
N GLY A 67 -9.86 0.34 -11.77
CA GLY A 67 -8.96 0.03 -12.89
C GLY A 67 -7.86 1.08 -13.01
N GLY A 68 -6.76 0.87 -12.29
CA GLY A 68 -5.58 1.73 -12.23
C GLY A 68 -4.65 1.24 -11.12
N GLU A 69 -3.43 1.74 -11.06
CA GLU A 69 -2.51 1.34 -9.99
C GLU A 69 -2.71 2.16 -8.70
N GLY A 70 -1.95 1.89 -7.62
CA GLY A 70 -2.17 2.48 -6.30
C GLY A 70 -2.33 4.01 -6.27
N ILE A 71 -1.59 4.75 -7.12
CA ILE A 71 -1.69 6.22 -7.20
C ILE A 71 -3.09 6.69 -7.59
N LEU A 72 -3.79 5.95 -8.46
CA LEU A 72 -5.19 6.27 -8.78
C LEU A 72 -6.07 6.17 -7.53
N GLY A 73 -5.84 5.17 -6.67
CA GLY A 73 -6.59 5.02 -5.42
C GLY A 73 -6.36 6.21 -4.48
N LEU A 74 -5.09 6.66 -4.34
CA LEU A 74 -4.73 7.82 -3.52
C LEU A 74 -5.42 9.10 -4.02
N GLU A 75 -5.31 9.38 -5.33
CA GLU A 75 -5.96 10.52 -5.94
C GLU A 75 -7.49 10.43 -5.84
N ALA A 76 -8.09 9.26 -6.07
CA ALA A 76 -9.53 9.06 -6.00
C ALA A 76 -10.09 9.27 -4.59
N ALA A 77 -9.37 8.85 -3.54
CA ALA A 77 -9.77 9.09 -2.16
C ALA A 77 -9.80 10.59 -1.84
N VAL A 78 -8.74 11.32 -2.22
CA VAL A 78 -8.69 12.78 -2.02
C VAL A 78 -9.77 13.47 -2.86
N ALA A 79 -9.88 13.17 -4.15
CA ALA A 79 -10.87 13.77 -5.05
C ALA A 79 -12.32 13.57 -4.58
N SER A 80 -12.59 12.45 -3.89
CA SER A 80 -13.94 12.12 -3.43
C SER A 80 -14.27 12.67 -2.04
N LEU A 81 -13.27 13.02 -1.22
CA LEU A 81 -13.48 13.50 0.15
C LEU A 81 -13.16 14.98 0.34
N VAL A 82 -12.34 15.57 -0.54
CA VAL A 82 -11.84 16.94 -0.41
C VAL A 82 -12.49 17.85 -1.45
N GLY A 83 -12.97 18.99 -1.01
CA GLY A 83 -13.52 20.03 -1.85
C GLY A 83 -12.95 21.42 -1.52
N PRO A 84 -13.34 22.45 -2.29
CA PRO A 84 -12.87 23.81 -2.07
C PRO A 84 -13.18 24.33 -0.67
N GLY A 85 -12.12 24.71 0.05
CA GLY A 85 -12.20 25.27 1.39
C GLY A 85 -12.07 24.27 2.53
N ASP A 86 -11.98 22.97 2.24
CA ASP A 86 -11.66 21.97 3.25
C ASP A 86 -10.20 22.10 3.70
N ARG A 87 -9.96 21.94 4.98
CA ARG A 87 -8.61 21.92 5.57
C ARG A 87 -8.17 20.49 5.75
N VAL A 88 -7.05 20.15 5.15
CA VAL A 88 -6.54 18.78 5.14
C VAL A 88 -5.18 18.70 5.83
N LEU A 89 -5.09 17.87 6.87
CA LEU A 89 -3.83 17.57 7.53
C LEU A 89 -3.07 16.49 6.75
N CYS A 90 -1.98 16.87 6.11
CA CYS A 90 -1.10 15.94 5.39
C CYS A 90 0.06 15.52 6.31
N LEU A 91 -0.02 14.30 6.86
CA LEU A 91 1.01 13.72 7.71
C LEU A 91 2.07 13.04 6.84
N SER A 92 3.34 13.45 7.00
CA SER A 92 4.42 12.95 6.16
C SER A 92 5.68 12.57 6.93
N ASN A 93 6.24 11.42 6.55
CA ASN A 93 7.61 11.01 6.82
C ASN A 93 8.25 10.34 5.59
N GLY A 94 7.84 10.77 4.38
CA GLY A 94 8.39 10.26 3.13
C GLY A 94 7.68 10.77 1.88
N ILE A 95 8.14 10.30 0.73
CA ILE A 95 7.73 10.78 -0.61
C ILE A 95 6.22 10.62 -0.83
N TYR A 96 5.62 9.50 -0.38
CA TYR A 96 4.19 9.26 -0.59
C TYR A 96 3.33 10.11 0.35
N GLY A 97 3.78 10.34 1.60
CA GLY A 97 3.13 11.29 2.50
C GLY A 97 3.14 12.71 1.94
N ASP A 98 4.30 13.17 1.43
CA ASP A 98 4.43 14.49 0.78
C ASP A 98 3.52 14.61 -0.44
N GLY A 99 3.40 13.54 -1.23
CA GLY A 99 2.62 13.52 -2.48
C GLY A 99 1.12 13.76 -2.30
N PHE A 100 0.56 13.54 -1.11
CA PHE A 100 -0.84 13.86 -0.84
C PHE A 100 -1.14 15.37 -0.93
N THR A 101 -0.15 16.22 -0.65
CA THR A 101 -0.29 17.68 -0.72
C THR A 101 -0.72 18.13 -2.11
N ASP A 102 -0.08 17.60 -3.16
CA ASP A 102 -0.40 17.96 -4.54
C ASP A 102 -1.84 17.55 -4.90
N PHE A 103 -2.30 16.38 -4.45
CA PHE A 103 -3.69 15.96 -4.68
C PHE A 103 -4.67 16.88 -3.97
N VAL A 104 -4.44 17.20 -2.69
CA VAL A 104 -5.29 18.07 -1.90
C VAL A 104 -5.45 19.44 -2.57
N GLU A 105 -4.34 20.07 -2.98
CA GLU A 105 -4.35 21.38 -3.65
C GLU A 105 -5.04 21.32 -5.02
N ASN A 106 -4.83 20.24 -5.80
CA ASN A 106 -5.45 20.05 -7.10
C ASN A 106 -6.99 19.97 -7.03
N TYR A 107 -7.54 19.44 -5.94
CA TYR A 107 -8.99 19.36 -5.70
C TYR A 107 -9.54 20.53 -4.86
N GLY A 108 -8.70 21.55 -4.58
CA GLY A 108 -9.10 22.82 -4.00
C GLY A 108 -9.11 22.85 -2.47
N GLY A 109 -8.58 21.84 -1.80
CA GLY A 109 -8.37 21.83 -0.36
C GLY A 109 -7.19 22.71 0.07
N GLU A 110 -7.17 23.11 1.34
CA GLU A 110 -6.04 23.77 2.00
C GLU A 110 -5.18 22.70 2.70
N ALA A 111 -4.03 22.37 2.12
CA ALA A 111 -3.11 21.41 2.71
C ALA A 111 -2.31 22.05 3.86
N VAL A 112 -2.32 21.40 5.02
CA VAL A 112 -1.44 21.72 6.16
C VAL A 112 -0.53 20.53 6.38
N VAL A 113 0.75 20.69 6.05
CA VAL A 113 1.72 19.61 6.12
C VAL A 113 2.32 19.53 7.53
N SER A 114 2.36 18.33 8.09
CA SER A 114 3.08 18.01 9.30
C SER A 114 4.11 16.93 9.02
N GLU A 115 5.37 17.33 8.97
CA GLU A 115 6.50 16.47 8.65
C GLU A 115 7.27 16.06 9.90
N VAL A 116 7.73 14.81 9.91
CA VAL A 116 8.82 14.35 10.76
C VAL A 116 10.00 13.92 9.88
N PRO A 117 11.24 13.84 10.43
CA PRO A 117 12.36 13.29 9.64
C PRO A 117 12.02 11.92 9.06
N TRP A 118 12.35 11.68 7.80
CA TRP A 118 11.99 10.46 7.07
C TRP A 118 12.54 9.15 7.69
N ARG A 119 13.44 9.26 8.65
CA ARG A 119 13.97 8.14 9.45
C ARG A 119 13.17 7.86 10.72
N GLU A 120 12.19 8.69 11.03
CA GLU A 120 11.37 8.61 12.23
C GLU A 120 9.92 8.27 11.87
N PRO A 121 9.20 7.46 12.69
CA PRO A 121 7.80 7.18 12.46
C PRO A 121 6.92 8.35 12.87
N LEU A 122 5.74 8.45 12.24
CA LEU A 122 4.62 9.25 12.72
C LEU A 122 3.92 8.53 13.88
N ASP A 123 3.45 9.27 14.87
CA ASP A 123 2.66 8.76 15.99
C ASP A 123 1.52 9.72 16.39
N GLY A 124 0.67 9.30 17.32
CA GLY A 124 -0.46 10.11 17.80
C GLY A 124 -0.05 11.42 18.47
N ASN A 125 1.17 11.53 19.05
CA ASN A 125 1.62 12.77 19.69
C ASN A 125 1.87 13.86 18.65
N VAL A 126 2.43 13.50 17.50
CA VAL A 126 2.62 14.42 16.37
C VAL A 126 1.28 15.01 15.95
N VAL A 127 0.23 14.19 15.83
CA VAL A 127 -1.11 14.62 15.43
C VAL A 127 -1.74 15.52 16.49
N ALA A 128 -1.70 15.13 17.76
CA ALA A 128 -2.23 15.91 18.86
C ALA A 128 -1.60 17.31 18.92
N ASP A 129 -0.27 17.39 18.80
CA ASP A 129 0.46 18.65 18.76
C ASP A 129 0.06 19.57 17.61
N VAL A 130 -0.29 19.00 16.45
CA VAL A 130 -0.74 19.77 15.27
C VAL A 130 -2.15 20.27 15.47
N LEU A 131 -3.07 19.44 15.94
CA LEU A 131 -4.45 19.83 16.24
C LEU A 131 -4.49 20.94 17.28
N ASP A 132 -3.69 20.88 18.34
CA ASP A 132 -3.58 21.92 19.35
C ASP A 132 -3.10 23.27 18.77
N ARG A 133 -2.20 23.23 17.80
CA ARG A 133 -1.62 24.44 17.19
C ARG A 133 -2.46 25.05 16.07
N HIS A 134 -3.08 24.20 15.26
CA HIS A 134 -3.72 24.62 14.00
C HIS A 134 -5.25 24.54 14.04
N GLY A 135 -5.84 23.92 15.06
CA GLY A 135 -7.30 23.79 15.20
C GLY A 135 -7.88 22.64 14.38
N GLU A 136 -9.12 22.80 13.89
CA GLU A 136 -9.91 21.76 13.25
C GLU A 136 -9.45 21.49 11.81
N PHE A 137 -9.58 20.22 11.40
CA PHE A 137 -9.37 19.72 10.05
C PHE A 137 -10.58 18.89 9.61
N ASP A 138 -10.87 18.88 8.32
CA ASP A 138 -11.94 18.07 7.74
C ASP A 138 -11.46 16.64 7.42
N VAL A 139 -10.24 16.54 6.89
CA VAL A 139 -9.62 15.28 6.44
C VAL A 139 -8.16 15.24 6.89
N ALA A 140 -7.63 14.05 7.17
CA ALA A 140 -6.21 13.79 7.32
C ALA A 140 -5.76 12.70 6.34
N THR A 141 -4.56 12.87 5.78
CA THR A 141 -3.92 11.89 4.90
C THR A 141 -2.63 11.38 5.54
N MET A 142 -2.34 10.10 5.38
CA MET A 142 -1.11 9.49 5.90
C MET A 142 -0.76 8.20 5.16
N VAL A 143 0.48 7.75 5.32
CA VAL A 143 0.98 6.48 4.80
C VAL A 143 1.24 5.52 5.96
N HIS A 144 0.77 4.27 5.85
CA HIS A 144 1.09 3.23 6.83
C HIS A 144 2.53 2.73 6.68
N CYS A 145 2.93 2.38 5.45
CA CYS A 145 4.29 1.94 5.15
C CYS A 145 4.90 2.79 4.03
N GLU A 146 5.81 3.69 4.39
CA GLU A 146 6.62 4.43 3.44
C GLU A 146 7.64 3.50 2.75
N THR A 147 7.30 3.06 1.56
CA THR A 147 8.09 2.06 0.81
C THR A 147 9.52 2.52 0.49
N PRO A 148 9.78 3.81 0.17
CA PRO A 148 11.13 4.28 -0.11
C PRO A 148 12.07 4.19 1.09
N THR A 149 11.56 4.45 2.28
CA THR A 149 12.33 4.48 3.53
C THR A 149 12.24 3.18 4.34
N GLY A 150 11.25 2.33 4.05
CA GLY A 150 10.97 1.12 4.83
C GLY A 150 10.39 1.41 6.21
N SER A 151 9.84 2.61 6.43
CA SER A 151 9.23 3.03 7.69
C SER A 151 7.79 2.55 7.81
N LEU A 152 7.40 2.07 8.98
CA LEU A 152 6.02 1.74 9.35
C LEU A 152 5.56 2.72 10.43
N ASN A 153 4.41 3.36 10.20
CA ASN A 153 3.84 4.36 11.11
C ASN A 153 2.85 3.73 12.09
N ASP A 154 2.76 4.26 13.31
CA ASP A 154 1.78 3.84 14.32
C ASP A 154 0.39 4.41 14.01
N LEU A 155 -0.38 3.69 13.18
CA LEU A 155 -1.72 4.10 12.80
C LEU A 155 -2.71 4.12 13.98
N GLU A 156 -2.61 3.20 14.95
CA GLU A 156 -3.61 3.13 16.01
C GLU A 156 -3.64 4.41 16.83
N GLY A 157 -2.47 4.87 17.29
CA GLY A 157 -2.36 6.10 18.05
C GLY A 157 -2.79 7.33 17.26
N ILE A 158 -2.47 7.39 15.97
CA ILE A 158 -2.86 8.48 15.07
C ILE A 158 -4.39 8.50 14.89
N LEU A 159 -4.99 7.35 14.56
CA LEU A 159 -6.43 7.26 14.26
C LEU A 159 -7.30 7.52 15.50
N ASP A 160 -6.85 7.14 16.70
CA ASP A 160 -7.54 7.45 17.93
C ASP A 160 -7.63 8.98 18.15
N VAL A 161 -6.53 9.70 17.94
CA VAL A 161 -6.53 11.17 18.05
C VAL A 161 -7.41 11.81 16.98
N LEU A 162 -7.33 11.37 15.72
CA LEU A 162 -8.18 11.89 14.64
C LEU A 162 -9.67 11.61 14.90
N GLY A 163 -10.00 10.43 15.41
CA GLY A 163 -11.36 10.03 15.76
C GLY A 163 -11.96 10.89 16.88
N ASP A 164 -11.18 11.22 17.91
CA ASP A 164 -11.61 12.10 19.02
C ASP A 164 -11.92 13.54 18.53
N HIS A 165 -11.36 13.95 17.39
CA HIS A 165 -11.57 15.26 16.77
C HIS A 165 -12.51 15.23 15.55
N ASP A 166 -13.16 14.08 15.27
CA ASP A 166 -14.10 13.88 14.14
C ASP A 166 -13.47 14.14 12.75
N VAL A 167 -12.14 14.01 12.62
CA VAL A 167 -11.40 14.15 11.36
C VAL A 167 -11.54 12.87 10.53
N LEU A 168 -11.88 12.99 9.24
CA LEU A 168 -11.89 11.85 8.31
C LEU A 168 -10.47 11.43 7.94
N SER A 169 -10.22 10.13 7.83
CA SER A 169 -8.89 9.61 7.54
C SER A 169 -8.78 8.93 6.17
N ILE A 170 -7.75 9.30 5.40
CA ILE A 170 -7.30 8.61 4.19
C ILE A 170 -5.95 7.97 4.50
N VAL A 171 -5.85 6.64 4.41
CA VAL A 171 -4.62 5.91 4.71
C VAL A 171 -4.13 5.15 3.48
N ASP A 172 -2.92 5.47 3.04
CA ASP A 172 -2.17 4.64 2.11
C ASP A 172 -1.61 3.41 2.83
N ALA A 173 -2.29 2.27 2.68
CA ALA A 173 -1.82 0.96 3.10
C ALA A 173 -1.31 0.11 1.92
N VAL A 174 -1.01 0.72 0.78
CA VAL A 174 -0.59 0.05 -0.46
C VAL A 174 0.56 -0.92 -0.22
N SER A 175 1.56 -0.56 0.57
CA SER A 175 2.73 -1.40 0.82
C SER A 175 2.64 -2.27 2.07
N SER A 176 1.55 -2.21 2.82
CA SER A 176 1.34 -2.96 4.07
C SER A 176 0.15 -3.92 4.02
N LEU A 177 -0.93 -3.56 3.31
CA LEU A 177 -2.15 -4.37 3.22
C LEU A 177 -1.86 -5.78 2.69
N GLY A 178 -2.28 -6.81 3.45
CA GLY A 178 -1.99 -8.21 3.14
C GLY A 178 -0.57 -8.66 3.52
N GLY A 179 0.25 -7.79 4.12
CA GLY A 179 1.59 -8.12 4.61
C GLY A 179 1.78 -7.88 6.11
N THR A 180 0.95 -7.02 6.69
CA THR A 180 0.89 -6.74 8.14
C THR A 180 -0.52 -6.32 8.50
N PRO A 181 -0.96 -6.45 9.76
CA PRO A 181 -2.26 -5.94 10.21
C PRO A 181 -2.41 -4.43 9.92
N VAL A 182 -3.59 -4.04 9.47
CA VAL A 182 -3.99 -2.64 9.26
C VAL A 182 -5.28 -2.41 10.06
N PRO A 183 -5.38 -1.36 10.90
CA PRO A 183 -6.57 -1.11 11.72
C PRO A 183 -7.71 -0.49 10.87
N THR A 184 -8.15 -1.21 9.85
CA THR A 184 -9.08 -0.74 8.81
C THR A 184 -10.41 -0.27 9.38
N GLY A 185 -10.90 -0.87 10.46
CA GLY A 185 -12.13 -0.47 11.14
C GLY A 185 -12.11 0.93 11.75
N LYS A 186 -10.92 1.54 11.93
CA LYS A 186 -10.76 2.93 12.37
C LYS A 186 -10.55 3.91 11.20
N ILE A 187 -10.35 3.41 9.98
CA ILE A 187 -9.98 4.20 8.80
C ILE A 187 -11.22 4.52 7.97
N ASP A 188 -11.34 5.74 7.46
CA ASP A 188 -12.46 6.12 6.60
C ASP A 188 -12.26 5.69 5.14
N VAL A 189 -11.05 5.87 4.57
CA VAL A 189 -10.68 5.28 3.28
C VAL A 189 -9.29 4.66 3.41
N CYS A 190 -9.24 3.33 3.33
CA CYS A 190 -8.00 2.55 3.37
C CYS A 190 -7.66 2.04 1.97
N LEU A 191 -6.44 2.31 1.51
CA LEU A 191 -6.01 2.06 0.14
C LEU A 191 -5.02 0.91 0.06
N GLY A 192 -5.22 0.02 -0.92
CA GLY A 192 -4.33 -1.06 -1.27
C GLY A 192 -4.04 -1.10 -2.77
N ALA A 193 -3.09 -1.92 -3.20
CA ALA A 193 -2.76 -2.09 -4.61
C ALA A 193 -2.36 -3.54 -4.93
N SER A 194 -2.73 -3.99 -6.13
CA SER A 194 -2.56 -5.38 -6.57
C SER A 194 -1.10 -5.84 -6.61
N GLN A 195 -0.15 -4.96 -6.98
CA GLN A 195 1.25 -5.30 -7.25
C GLN A 195 2.17 -5.33 -6.03
N LYS A 196 1.63 -5.19 -4.83
CA LYS A 196 2.35 -5.19 -3.56
C LYS A 196 2.17 -6.52 -2.81
N CYS A 197 1.78 -6.50 -1.54
CA CYS A 197 1.64 -7.73 -0.76
C CYS A 197 0.57 -8.68 -1.29
N LEU A 198 -0.42 -8.20 -2.06
CA LEU A 198 -1.41 -9.04 -2.73
C LEU A 198 -0.79 -9.93 -3.83
N SER A 199 0.36 -9.55 -4.39
CA SER A 199 1.13 -10.34 -5.38
C SER A 199 0.40 -10.61 -6.71
N ALA A 200 -0.50 -9.74 -7.09
CA ALA A 200 -1.07 -9.68 -8.44
C ALA A 200 -0.29 -8.68 -9.33
N PRO A 201 -0.49 -8.66 -10.63
CA PRO A 201 0.10 -7.66 -11.50
C PRO A 201 -0.36 -6.24 -11.19
N PRO A 202 0.43 -5.19 -11.50
CA PRO A 202 -0.01 -3.81 -11.36
C PRO A 202 -1.21 -3.52 -12.26
N GLY A 203 -2.04 -2.56 -11.85
CA GLY A 203 -3.18 -2.08 -12.63
C GLY A 203 -4.52 -2.08 -11.88
N LEU A 204 -4.53 -2.46 -10.60
CA LEU A 204 -5.72 -2.36 -9.76
C LEU A 204 -5.38 -1.68 -8.43
N ALA A 205 -6.19 -0.69 -8.06
CA ALA A 205 -6.23 -0.12 -6.71
C ALA A 205 -7.47 -0.66 -5.99
N THR A 206 -7.30 -1.05 -4.72
CA THR A 206 -8.40 -1.50 -3.86
C THR A 206 -8.65 -0.47 -2.78
N CYS A 207 -9.90 -0.21 -2.45
CA CYS A 207 -10.27 0.79 -1.45
C CYS A 207 -11.34 0.21 -0.51
N ALA A 208 -11.06 0.20 0.79
CA ALA A 208 -12.08 -0.06 1.81
C ALA A 208 -12.61 1.28 2.33
N VAL A 209 -13.93 1.49 2.28
CA VAL A 209 -14.57 2.78 2.48
C VAL A 209 -15.62 2.68 3.59
N SER A 210 -15.57 3.61 4.56
CA SER A 210 -16.51 3.69 5.66
C SER A 210 -17.83 4.36 5.26
N ASP A 211 -18.91 4.11 6.03
CA ASP A 211 -20.17 4.84 5.88
C ASP A 211 -20.02 6.35 6.06
N ARG A 212 -19.08 6.81 6.93
CA ARG A 212 -18.76 8.24 7.08
C ARG A 212 -18.17 8.81 5.80
N ALA A 213 -17.24 8.09 5.17
CA ALA A 213 -16.63 8.50 3.90
C ALA A 213 -17.66 8.54 2.78
N TRP A 214 -18.50 7.51 2.63
CA TRP A 214 -19.59 7.51 1.65
C TRP A 214 -20.54 8.71 1.82
N LYS A 215 -20.93 9.00 3.04
CA LYS A 215 -21.78 10.16 3.34
C LYS A 215 -21.09 11.48 3.00
N ARG A 216 -19.79 11.59 3.26
CA ARG A 216 -19.02 12.79 2.90
C ARG A 216 -18.99 12.98 1.39
N MET A 217 -18.78 11.93 0.61
CA MET A 217 -18.73 11.96 -0.86
C MET A 217 -20.01 12.53 -1.49
N GLU A 218 -21.18 12.32 -0.87
CA GLU A 218 -22.45 12.91 -1.34
C GLU A 218 -22.45 14.46 -1.35
N SER A 219 -21.60 15.08 -0.56
CA SER A 219 -21.49 16.55 -0.44
C SER A 219 -20.32 17.15 -1.23
N VAL A 220 -19.40 16.35 -1.73
CA VAL A 220 -18.24 16.76 -2.52
C VAL A 220 -18.58 16.74 -3.99
N ASN A 221 -18.31 17.86 -4.69
CA ASN A 221 -18.48 17.91 -6.14
C ASN A 221 -17.18 17.48 -6.83
N ASN A 222 -16.98 16.18 -6.99
CA ASN A 222 -15.81 15.64 -7.67
C ASN A 222 -15.91 15.88 -9.18
N PRO A 223 -14.96 16.59 -9.82
CA PRO A 223 -14.98 16.87 -11.26
C PRO A 223 -14.41 15.70 -12.10
N SER A 224 -13.80 14.71 -11.48
CA SER A 224 -13.16 13.59 -12.16
C SER A 224 -14.18 12.48 -12.45
N LEU A 225 -14.04 11.83 -13.62
CA LEU A 225 -14.73 10.57 -13.89
C LEU A 225 -13.92 9.36 -13.39
N TYR A 226 -12.61 9.39 -13.58
CA TYR A 226 -11.72 8.27 -13.24
C TYR A 226 -11.39 8.19 -11.76
N ALA A 227 -11.12 9.36 -11.14
CA ALA A 227 -10.81 9.47 -9.73
C ALA A 227 -12.06 9.84 -8.91
N ASP A 228 -13.16 9.11 -9.11
CA ASP A 228 -14.41 9.27 -8.35
C ASP A 228 -14.82 7.92 -7.76
N LEU A 229 -14.78 7.82 -6.42
CA LEU A 229 -15.19 6.61 -5.69
C LEU A 229 -16.73 6.50 -5.60
N GLY A 230 -17.45 7.62 -5.59
CA GLY A 230 -18.89 7.66 -5.34
C GLY A 230 -19.70 6.65 -6.17
N PRO A 231 -19.55 6.62 -7.51
CA PRO A 231 -20.30 5.69 -8.38
C PRO A 231 -19.99 4.20 -8.15
N TRP A 232 -18.86 3.89 -7.51
CA TRP A 232 -18.47 2.48 -7.27
C TRP A 232 -19.24 1.83 -6.14
N ARG A 233 -19.85 2.61 -5.24
CA ARG A 233 -20.59 2.09 -4.10
C ARG A 233 -21.68 1.11 -4.50
N THR A 234 -22.43 1.42 -5.56
CA THR A 234 -23.57 0.62 -6.04
C THR A 234 -23.30 -0.06 -7.38
N ALA A 235 -22.08 0.04 -7.91
CA ALA A 235 -21.74 -0.46 -9.24
C ALA A 235 -22.04 -1.95 -9.45
N ALA A 236 -21.77 -2.77 -8.45
CA ALA A 236 -22.03 -4.21 -8.51
C ALA A 236 -23.54 -4.55 -8.44
N GLU A 237 -24.33 -3.82 -7.62
CA GLU A 237 -25.76 -3.99 -7.47
C GLU A 237 -26.54 -3.51 -8.69
N GLU A 238 -26.11 -2.38 -9.26
CA GLU A 238 -26.71 -1.78 -10.45
C GLU A 238 -26.24 -2.43 -11.76
N GLU A 239 -25.35 -3.39 -11.67
CA GLU A 239 -24.73 -4.07 -12.82
C GLU A 239 -24.16 -3.07 -13.85
N TRP A 240 -23.42 -2.07 -13.34
CA TRP A 240 -22.85 -1.01 -14.15
C TRP A 240 -21.57 -0.46 -13.55
N PHE A 241 -20.49 -0.40 -14.33
CA PHE A 241 -19.24 0.24 -13.91
C PHE A 241 -19.06 1.62 -14.54
N PRO A 242 -18.46 2.59 -13.84
CA PRO A 242 -18.18 3.93 -14.40
C PRO A 242 -17.33 3.91 -15.67
N TYR A 243 -16.51 2.88 -15.83
CA TYR A 243 -15.72 2.60 -17.03
C TYR A 243 -15.45 1.10 -17.15
N THR A 244 -15.17 0.62 -18.37
CA THR A 244 -14.88 -0.80 -18.64
C THR A 244 -13.73 -1.31 -17.79
N HIS A 245 -13.97 -2.37 -17.02
CA HIS A 245 -13.03 -2.89 -16.06
C HIS A 245 -11.91 -3.74 -16.70
N LEU A 246 -10.77 -3.88 -15.98
CA LEU A 246 -9.61 -4.65 -16.41
C LEU A 246 -9.79 -6.14 -16.06
N SER A 247 -10.62 -6.84 -16.84
CA SER A 247 -11.08 -8.21 -16.53
C SER A 247 -9.95 -9.17 -16.18
N SER A 248 -8.93 -9.31 -17.04
CA SER A 248 -7.80 -10.22 -16.77
C SER A 248 -7.04 -9.88 -15.49
N ASN A 249 -6.89 -8.59 -15.15
CA ASN A 249 -6.23 -8.17 -13.91
C ASN A 249 -7.07 -8.52 -12.70
N LEU A 250 -8.40 -8.39 -12.78
CA LEU A 250 -9.30 -8.79 -11.70
C LEU A 250 -9.24 -10.30 -11.43
N TYR A 251 -9.21 -11.14 -12.47
CA TYR A 251 -9.04 -12.59 -12.33
C TYR A 251 -7.68 -12.94 -11.73
N GLY A 252 -6.64 -12.19 -12.08
CA GLY A 252 -5.33 -12.31 -11.44
C GLY A 252 -5.37 -11.91 -9.97
N LEU A 253 -6.07 -10.84 -9.63
CA LEU A 253 -6.22 -10.39 -8.24
C LEU A 253 -7.04 -11.41 -7.42
N ASP A 254 -8.12 -11.94 -7.97
CA ASP A 254 -8.95 -12.95 -7.32
C ASP A 254 -8.14 -14.19 -6.95
N ALA A 255 -7.37 -14.74 -7.92
CA ALA A 255 -6.49 -15.87 -7.65
C ALA A 255 -5.39 -15.54 -6.63
N ALA A 256 -4.88 -14.33 -6.61
CA ALA A 256 -3.87 -13.89 -5.64
C ALA A 256 -4.46 -13.79 -4.22
N VAL A 257 -5.67 -13.27 -4.09
CA VAL A 257 -6.39 -13.18 -2.81
C VAL A 257 -6.76 -14.58 -2.30
N ASP A 258 -7.17 -15.49 -3.19
CA ASP A 258 -7.42 -16.89 -2.80
C ASP A 258 -6.19 -17.52 -2.16
N LEU A 259 -5.00 -17.33 -2.74
CA LEU A 259 -3.75 -17.84 -2.16
C LEU A 259 -3.47 -17.31 -0.76
N LEU A 260 -3.76 -16.01 -0.52
CA LEU A 260 -3.59 -15.41 0.81
C LEU A 260 -4.60 -15.97 1.82
N LEU A 261 -5.85 -16.12 1.41
CA LEU A 261 -6.91 -16.62 2.27
C LEU A 261 -6.78 -18.13 2.55
N GLU A 262 -6.27 -18.92 1.61
CA GLU A 262 -5.95 -20.34 1.78
C GLU A 262 -4.79 -20.56 2.75
N GLU A 263 -3.74 -19.70 2.70
CA GLU A 263 -2.62 -19.74 3.65
C GLU A 263 -3.10 -19.33 5.05
N GLY A 264 -4.03 -18.39 5.12
CA GLY A 264 -4.46 -17.74 6.36
C GLY A 264 -3.65 -16.49 6.68
N LEU A 265 -4.35 -15.37 6.92
CA LEU A 265 -3.70 -14.06 7.01
C LEU A 265 -2.75 -13.92 8.21
N GLU A 266 -3.03 -14.60 9.32
CA GLU A 266 -2.09 -14.63 10.47
C GLU A 266 -0.75 -15.31 10.10
N ASP A 267 -0.80 -16.40 9.34
CA ASP A 267 0.40 -17.08 8.85
C ASP A 267 1.13 -16.23 7.80
N VAL A 268 0.38 -15.53 6.95
CA VAL A 268 0.94 -14.55 5.99
C VAL A 268 1.68 -13.43 6.71
N PHE A 269 1.10 -12.86 7.77
CA PHE A 269 1.77 -11.82 8.58
C PHE A 269 3.00 -12.38 9.28
N ALA A 270 2.90 -13.55 9.90
CA ALA A 270 4.02 -14.19 10.58
C ALA A 270 5.22 -14.46 9.64
N ARG A 271 4.96 -14.88 8.38
CA ARG A 271 6.06 -15.08 7.42
C ARG A 271 6.68 -13.78 6.91
N HIS A 272 5.90 -12.68 6.81
CA HIS A 272 6.47 -11.36 6.51
C HIS A 272 7.39 -10.89 7.62
N GLU A 273 6.97 -11.00 8.88
CA GLU A 273 7.80 -10.70 10.03
C GLU A 273 9.07 -11.55 10.09
N ALA A 274 8.95 -12.85 9.80
CA ALA A 274 10.11 -13.74 9.76
C ALA A 274 11.10 -13.36 8.65
N ALA A 275 10.60 -13.01 7.46
CA ALA A 275 11.41 -12.57 6.34
C ALA A 275 12.09 -11.23 6.62
N ALA A 276 11.37 -10.26 7.18
CA ALA A 276 11.89 -8.95 7.57
C ALA A 276 13.00 -9.08 8.63
N ARG A 277 12.74 -9.81 9.70
CA ARG A 277 13.73 -10.06 10.76
C ARG A 277 14.99 -10.72 10.16
N ARG A 278 14.82 -11.75 9.32
CA ARG A 278 15.94 -12.40 8.66
C ARG A 278 16.74 -11.44 7.78
N CYS A 279 16.08 -10.58 7.04
CA CYS A 279 16.74 -9.57 6.21
C CYS A 279 17.60 -8.61 7.06
N ARG A 280 17.05 -8.08 8.14
CA ARG A 280 17.78 -7.18 9.06
C ARG A 280 18.94 -7.87 9.77
N GLU A 281 18.76 -9.11 10.24
CA GLU A 281 19.85 -9.91 10.83
C GLU A 281 21.03 -10.10 9.85
N ARG A 282 20.73 -10.44 8.58
CA ARG A 282 21.75 -10.59 7.55
C ARG A 282 22.41 -9.27 7.20
N ALA A 283 21.65 -8.18 7.10
CA ALA A 283 22.18 -6.84 6.85
C ALA A 283 23.15 -6.40 7.96
N ALA A 284 22.79 -6.59 9.22
CA ALA A 284 23.65 -6.29 10.36
C ALA A 284 24.96 -7.09 10.33
N ALA A 285 24.91 -8.37 9.93
CA ALA A 285 26.12 -9.19 9.76
C ALA A 285 27.07 -8.65 8.65
N LEU A 286 26.53 -7.94 7.66
CA LEU A 286 27.28 -7.26 6.59
C LEU A 286 27.71 -5.84 6.95
N GLY A 287 27.38 -5.37 8.16
CA GLY A 287 27.65 -3.99 8.60
C GLY A 287 26.74 -2.95 7.95
N LEU A 288 25.57 -3.35 7.44
CA LEU A 288 24.55 -2.47 6.88
C LEU A 288 23.45 -2.22 7.90
N GLU A 289 22.97 -0.99 7.98
CA GLU A 289 21.92 -0.58 8.92
C GLU A 289 20.61 -0.29 8.18
N PRO A 290 19.44 -0.59 8.77
CA PRO A 290 18.17 -0.09 8.27
C PRO A 290 18.16 1.44 8.23
N TYR A 291 17.43 1.99 7.26
CA TYR A 291 17.27 3.44 7.16
C TYR A 291 16.45 4.03 8.32
N PRO A 292 15.31 3.44 8.75
CA PRO A 292 14.64 3.86 9.98
C PRO A 292 15.55 3.69 11.20
N THR A 293 15.52 4.68 12.10
CA THR A 293 16.40 4.70 13.29
C THR A 293 15.88 3.83 14.44
N ASP A 294 14.57 3.56 14.46
CA ASP A 294 13.93 2.65 15.43
C ASP A 294 13.61 1.32 14.73
N GLU A 295 14.03 0.21 15.34
CA GLU A 295 13.71 -1.13 14.84
C GLU A 295 12.19 -1.40 14.82
N ALA A 296 11.45 -0.85 15.79
CA ALA A 296 10.00 -0.98 15.85
C ALA A 296 9.29 -0.26 14.68
N ALA A 297 9.93 0.75 14.09
CA ALA A 297 9.44 1.45 12.92
C ALA A 297 9.88 0.79 11.59
N CYS A 298 10.62 -0.32 11.62
CA CYS A 298 10.98 -1.05 10.40
C CYS A 298 9.80 -1.86 9.87
N SER A 299 9.47 -1.64 8.59
CA SER A 299 8.37 -2.36 7.95
C SER A 299 8.62 -3.88 7.85
N PRO A 300 7.59 -4.71 8.07
CA PRO A 300 7.67 -6.16 7.83
C PRO A 300 7.61 -6.53 6.33
N THR A 301 7.38 -5.58 5.41
CA THR A 301 7.19 -5.84 3.98
C THR A 301 8.37 -5.43 3.11
N VAL A 302 9.19 -4.50 3.57
CA VAL A 302 10.38 -3.99 2.88
C VAL A 302 11.45 -3.61 3.89
N THR A 303 12.70 -3.96 3.61
CA THR A 303 13.87 -3.45 4.32
C THR A 303 14.60 -2.45 3.42
N ALA A 304 14.70 -1.22 3.88
CA ALA A 304 15.50 -0.17 3.26
C ALA A 304 16.83 -0.06 4.03
N LEU A 305 17.95 -0.27 3.33
CA LEU A 305 19.30 -0.23 3.90
C LEU A 305 19.97 1.08 3.54
N ALA A 306 20.55 1.77 4.51
CA ALA A 306 21.38 2.97 4.28
C ALA A 306 22.71 2.55 3.69
N VAL A 307 23.02 3.04 2.46
CA VAL A 307 24.23 2.68 1.71
C VAL A 307 25.01 3.90 1.17
N GLU A 308 24.55 5.10 1.44
CA GLU A 308 25.20 6.41 1.20
C GLU A 308 25.96 6.52 -0.14
N GLY A 309 25.26 6.84 -1.22
CA GLY A 309 25.81 7.04 -2.57
C GLY A 309 26.27 5.76 -3.29
N ARG A 310 25.82 4.57 -2.85
CA ARG A 310 26.22 3.28 -3.45
C ARG A 310 25.07 2.43 -3.95
N ALA A 311 23.82 2.87 -3.78
CA ALA A 311 22.66 1.99 -4.06
C ALA A 311 22.61 1.57 -5.53
N THR A 312 22.84 2.47 -6.46
CA THR A 312 22.82 2.22 -7.91
C THR A 312 23.91 1.21 -8.32
N ASP A 313 25.13 1.38 -7.81
CA ASP A 313 26.22 0.48 -8.11
C ASP A 313 26.01 -0.92 -7.51
N LEU A 314 25.57 -0.99 -6.27
CA LEU A 314 25.22 -2.26 -5.60
C LEU A 314 24.07 -2.99 -6.32
N GLN A 315 22.99 -2.29 -6.63
CA GLN A 315 21.84 -2.85 -7.36
C GLN A 315 22.27 -3.42 -8.71
N ARG A 316 23.09 -2.67 -9.47
CA ARG A 316 23.60 -3.12 -10.75
C ARG A 316 24.50 -4.34 -10.62
N ALA A 317 25.44 -4.35 -9.68
CA ALA A 317 26.36 -5.46 -9.46
C ALA A 317 25.60 -6.75 -9.05
N VAL A 318 24.66 -6.64 -8.10
CA VAL A 318 23.81 -7.76 -7.68
C VAL A 318 22.99 -8.30 -8.85
N LEU A 319 22.47 -7.43 -9.71
CA LEU A 319 21.71 -7.87 -10.89
C LEU A 319 22.61 -8.56 -11.93
N GLU A 320 23.75 -7.99 -12.26
CA GLU A 320 24.63 -8.49 -13.34
C GLU A 320 25.40 -9.75 -12.95
N GLU A 321 25.84 -9.85 -11.69
CA GLU A 321 26.70 -10.93 -11.23
C GLU A 321 25.93 -12.09 -10.60
N GLN A 322 24.75 -11.83 -9.99
CA GLN A 322 24.01 -12.78 -9.18
C GLN A 322 22.59 -13.07 -9.70
N ASP A 323 22.13 -12.39 -10.76
CA ASP A 323 20.76 -12.46 -11.31
C ASP A 323 19.66 -12.24 -10.26
N VAL A 324 19.91 -11.31 -9.33
CA VAL A 324 18.97 -10.87 -8.29
C VAL A 324 18.65 -9.40 -8.51
N LEU A 325 17.37 -9.05 -8.60
CA LEU A 325 16.90 -7.68 -8.77
C LEU A 325 16.44 -7.11 -7.43
N LEU A 326 17.19 -6.14 -6.92
CA LEU A 326 16.84 -5.28 -5.80
C LEU A 326 16.35 -3.92 -6.33
N ALA A 327 15.96 -3.01 -5.45
CA ALA A 327 15.58 -1.66 -5.83
C ALA A 327 16.46 -0.61 -5.12
N THR A 328 16.69 0.51 -5.77
CA THR A 328 17.30 1.70 -5.15
C THR A 328 16.26 2.49 -4.35
N GLY A 329 16.65 3.57 -3.68
CA GLY A 329 15.72 4.56 -3.13
C GLY A 329 14.91 5.27 -4.22
N LEU A 330 14.23 6.35 -3.85
CA LEU A 330 13.49 7.23 -4.77
C LEU A 330 13.82 8.70 -4.46
N GLY A 331 13.70 9.57 -5.47
CA GLY A 331 13.97 11.00 -5.33
C GLY A 331 15.38 11.26 -4.80
N ASP A 332 15.51 12.11 -3.80
CA ASP A 332 16.80 12.49 -3.21
C ASP A 332 17.54 11.33 -2.53
N LEU A 333 16.81 10.24 -2.20
CA LEU A 333 17.38 9.03 -1.60
C LEU A 333 17.71 7.93 -2.63
N GLU A 334 17.63 8.22 -3.94
CA GLU A 334 17.79 7.23 -5.01
C GLU A 334 19.09 6.42 -4.86
N ASP A 335 20.21 7.07 -4.54
CA ASP A 335 21.52 6.43 -4.41
C ASP A 335 21.96 6.17 -2.96
N ASP A 336 21.17 6.63 -1.98
CA ASP A 336 21.48 6.48 -0.55
C ASP A 336 20.82 5.25 0.09
N ILE A 337 19.80 4.68 -0.56
CA ILE A 337 19.03 3.55 -0.03
C ILE A 337 19.00 2.39 -1.03
N LEU A 338 19.32 1.19 -0.53
CA LEU A 338 19.09 -0.08 -1.23
C LEU A 338 17.91 -0.80 -0.57
N ARG A 339 16.89 -1.18 -1.36
CA ARG A 339 15.67 -1.81 -0.83
C ARG A 339 15.56 -3.27 -1.20
N ILE A 340 15.23 -4.08 -0.21
CA ILE A 340 14.90 -5.51 -0.35
C ILE A 340 13.41 -5.67 -0.06
N GLY A 341 12.62 -5.94 -1.11
CA GLY A 341 11.18 -6.13 -1.02
C GLY A 341 10.82 -7.58 -0.69
N HIS A 342 10.77 -7.91 0.59
CA HIS A 342 10.27 -9.20 1.08
C HIS A 342 8.77 -9.10 1.34
N MET A 343 7.99 -8.81 0.27
CA MET A 343 6.54 -8.63 0.36
C MET A 343 5.79 -9.60 -0.53
N GLY A 344 4.56 -9.93 -0.11
CA GLY A 344 3.68 -10.84 -0.83
C GLY A 344 4.32 -12.22 -1.02
N HIS A 345 4.33 -12.71 -2.25
CA HIS A 345 4.93 -14.00 -2.59
C HIS A 345 6.45 -14.10 -2.30
N ASN A 346 7.13 -12.96 -2.17
CA ASN A 346 8.55 -12.87 -1.84
C ASN A 346 8.86 -12.91 -0.33
N ALA A 347 7.86 -12.80 0.54
CA ALA A 347 8.06 -12.82 1.99
C ALA A 347 8.39 -14.23 2.49
N ARG A 348 9.59 -14.73 2.15
CA ARG A 348 10.09 -16.08 2.45
C ARG A 348 11.57 -16.00 2.82
N VAL A 349 11.93 -16.70 3.90
CA VAL A 349 13.30 -16.68 4.44
C VAL A 349 14.33 -17.17 3.41
N ASP A 350 14.01 -18.22 2.64
CA ASP A 350 14.90 -18.75 1.60
C ASP A 350 15.18 -17.74 0.47
N ARG A 351 14.18 -16.93 0.10
CA ARG A 351 14.35 -15.84 -0.89
C ARG A 351 15.17 -14.69 -0.34
N VAL A 352 14.93 -14.33 0.92
CA VAL A 352 15.72 -13.31 1.61
C VAL A 352 17.17 -13.76 1.72
N ASP A 353 17.44 -15.01 2.14
CA ASP A 353 18.80 -15.54 2.22
C ASP A 353 19.51 -15.49 0.87
N ARG A 354 18.86 -15.91 -0.22
CA ARG A 354 19.42 -15.81 -1.57
C ARG A 354 19.74 -14.36 -1.97
N ALA A 355 18.86 -13.40 -1.64
CA ALA A 355 19.10 -12.00 -1.93
C ALA A 355 20.27 -11.41 -1.13
N MET A 356 20.37 -11.80 0.15
CA MET A 356 21.45 -11.34 1.02
C MET A 356 22.78 -12.03 0.70
N ASP A 357 22.80 -13.30 0.28
CA ASP A 357 24.00 -13.98 -0.25
C ASP A 357 24.52 -13.26 -1.50
N ALA A 358 23.61 -12.85 -2.40
CA ALA A 358 23.97 -12.08 -3.58
C ALA A 358 24.56 -10.72 -3.23
N LEU A 359 24.00 -10.02 -2.23
CA LEU A 359 24.55 -8.75 -1.75
C LEU A 359 25.91 -8.94 -1.07
N GLU A 360 26.09 -9.98 -0.26
CA GLU A 360 27.37 -10.32 0.39
C GLU A 360 28.47 -10.56 -0.64
N ALA A 361 28.16 -11.29 -1.72
CA ALA A 361 29.13 -11.61 -2.78
C ALA A 361 29.68 -10.36 -3.50
N VAL A 362 28.87 -9.29 -3.65
CA VAL A 362 29.32 -8.05 -4.30
C VAL A 362 29.93 -7.03 -3.33
N LEU A 363 29.75 -7.22 -2.01
CA LEU A 363 30.39 -6.39 -0.98
C LEU A 363 31.80 -6.92 -0.61
N SER A 364 32.11 -8.17 -0.93
CA SER A 364 33.39 -8.83 -0.67
C SER A 364 34.44 -8.47 -1.71
#